data_0d8b4e81fcd53dc294ae468328100080
#
_entry.id   0d8b4e81fcd53dc294ae468328100080
#
_cell.length_a   1.000
_cell.length_b   1.000
_cell.length_c   1.000
_cell.angle_alpha   90.00
_cell.angle_beta   90.00
_cell.angle_gamma   90.00
#
_symmetry.space_group_name_H-M   'P 1'
#
loop_
_entity.id
_entity.type
_entity.pdbx_description
1 polymer ?
#
loop_
_entity_poly.entity_id
_entity_poly.type
_entity_poly.pdbx_seq_one_letter_code
_entity_poly.pdbx_strand_id
1 'polypeptide(L)' 'MQRQVKYILVPAQVGDDGKVAERAVSYVADFVYRDVRSGETVVEDAKGMHTRDYIIKRKLMRYVHGIRIREV' A
#
# COMPACT_ATOMS: atom_id res chain seq x y z
N MET A 1 -0.50 -5.19 16.44
CA MET A 1 -0.22 -4.04 15.57
C MET A 1 1.17 -4.18 14.97
N GLN A 2 1.27 -3.97 13.68
CA GLN A 2 2.54 -4.01 12.96
C GLN A 2 2.90 -2.61 12.45
N ARG A 3 4.19 -2.33 12.38
CA ARG A 3 4.70 -1.06 11.87
C ARG A 3 5.45 -1.26 10.56
N GLN A 4 5.37 -0.27 9.68
CA GLN A 4 6.10 -0.23 8.42
C GLN A 4 5.89 -1.50 7.59
N VAL A 5 4.63 -1.84 7.37
CA VAL A 5 4.24 -2.99 6.56
C VAL A 5 4.22 -2.60 5.08
N LYS A 6 4.94 -3.38 4.27
CA LYS A 6 5.03 -3.14 2.84
C LYS A 6 3.94 -3.89 2.07
N TYR A 7 3.21 -3.16 1.25
CA TYR A 7 2.22 -3.72 0.33
C TYR A 7 2.69 -3.54 -1.10
N ILE A 8 2.68 -4.62 -1.88
CA ILE A 8 2.97 -4.55 -3.31
C ILE A 8 1.70 -4.11 -4.03
N LEU A 9 1.77 -3.01 -4.76
CA LEU A 9 0.65 -2.45 -5.51
C LEU A 9 0.67 -2.92 -6.97
N VAL A 10 1.86 -2.86 -7.57
CA VAL A 10 2.09 -3.37 -8.91
C VAL A 10 3.35 -4.23 -8.84
N PRO A 11 3.29 -5.51 -9.23
CA PRO A 11 4.46 -6.37 -9.18
C PRO A 11 5.50 -5.94 -10.22
N ALA A 12 6.74 -6.33 -10.00
CA ALA A 12 7.80 -6.12 -10.98
C ALA A 12 7.43 -6.82 -12.28
N GLN A 13 7.73 -6.18 -13.40
CA GLN A 13 7.44 -6.73 -14.73
C GLN A 13 8.73 -7.17 -15.38
N VAL A 14 8.73 -8.37 -15.91
CA VAL A 14 9.90 -8.97 -16.54
C VAL A 14 9.73 -8.91 -18.06
N GLY A 15 10.78 -8.42 -18.73
CA GLY A 15 10.79 -8.39 -20.19
C GLY A 15 11.14 -9.73 -20.83
N ASP A 16 11.12 -9.77 -22.17
CA ASP A 16 11.38 -10.99 -22.95
C ASP A 16 12.78 -11.54 -22.72
N ASP A 17 13.72 -10.69 -22.32
CA ASP A 17 15.10 -11.07 -22.03
C ASP A 17 15.30 -11.67 -20.63
N GLY A 18 14.22 -11.80 -19.84
CA GLY A 18 14.27 -12.29 -18.47
C GLY A 18 14.74 -11.26 -17.45
N LYS A 19 14.99 -10.03 -17.87
CA LYS A 19 15.39 -8.93 -16.98
C LYS A 19 14.19 -8.10 -16.56
N VAL A 20 14.32 -7.44 -15.40
CA VAL A 20 13.26 -6.55 -14.91
C VAL A 20 13.12 -5.34 -15.84
N ALA A 21 11.98 -5.25 -16.53
CA ALA A 21 11.65 -4.12 -17.39
C ALA A 21 11.10 -2.97 -16.58
N GLU A 22 10.23 -3.26 -15.59
CA GLU A 22 9.64 -2.28 -14.70
C GLU A 22 9.73 -2.76 -13.26
N ARG A 23 10.11 -1.87 -12.36
CA ARG A 23 10.20 -2.19 -10.94
C ARG A 23 8.82 -2.25 -10.30
N ALA A 24 8.70 -3.01 -9.23
CA ALA A 24 7.47 -3.05 -8.44
C ALA A 24 7.17 -1.68 -7.82
N VAL A 25 5.88 -1.37 -7.75
CA VAL A 25 5.39 -0.23 -6.98
C VAL A 25 4.84 -0.74 -5.67
N SER A 26 5.29 -0.15 -4.57
CA SER A 26 4.87 -0.58 -3.23
C SER A 26 4.47 0.62 -2.38
N TYR A 27 3.66 0.33 -1.36
CA TYR A 27 3.28 1.28 -0.33
C TYR A 27 3.70 0.74 1.03
N VAL A 28 4.34 1.59 1.83
CA VAL A 28 4.74 1.24 3.20
C VAL A 28 3.80 1.94 4.16
N ALA A 29 3.00 1.14 4.86
CA ALA A 29 2.06 1.65 5.86
C ALA A 29 2.77 1.90 7.19
N ASP A 30 2.43 3.01 7.85
CA ASP A 30 3.01 3.32 9.16
C ASP A 30 2.54 2.35 10.23
N PHE A 31 1.23 2.06 10.24
CA PHE A 31 0.62 1.13 11.21
C PHE A 31 -0.41 0.25 10.52
N VAL A 32 -0.40 -1.03 10.87
CA VAL A 32 -1.40 -1.99 10.41
C VAL A 32 -1.88 -2.79 11.61
N TYR A 33 -3.20 -2.88 11.76
CA TYR A 33 -3.81 -3.68 12.82
C TYR A 33 -5.15 -4.22 12.35
N ARG A 34 -5.69 -5.15 13.11
CA ARG A 34 -7.00 -5.73 12.84
C ARG A 34 -8.03 -5.13 13.78
N ASP A 35 -9.13 -4.64 13.23
CA ASP A 35 -10.25 -4.16 14.01
C ASP A 35 -11.02 -5.37 14.55
N VAL A 36 -11.09 -5.50 15.87
CA VAL A 36 -11.74 -6.65 16.52
C VAL A 36 -13.26 -6.65 16.33
N ARG A 37 -13.86 -5.50 16.06
CA ARG A 37 -15.30 -5.39 15.85
C ARG A 37 -15.73 -5.84 14.47
N SER A 38 -15.02 -5.36 13.44
CA SER A 38 -15.35 -5.67 12.04
C SER A 38 -14.58 -6.87 11.51
N GLY A 39 -13.46 -7.22 12.13
CA GLY A 39 -12.53 -8.23 11.62
C GLY A 39 -11.71 -7.76 10.44
N GLU A 40 -11.80 -6.48 10.09
CA GLU A 40 -11.11 -5.92 8.94
C GLU A 40 -9.69 -5.47 9.29
N THR A 41 -8.80 -5.54 8.29
CA THR A 41 -7.47 -4.96 8.40
C THR A 41 -7.56 -3.46 8.26
N VAL A 42 -7.02 -2.74 9.24
CA VAL A 42 -6.96 -1.28 9.23
C VAL A 42 -5.53 -0.85 8.95
N VAL A 43 -5.38 0.02 7.96
CA VAL A 43 -4.10 0.61 7.61
C VAL A 43 -4.16 2.10 7.95
N GLU A 44 -3.27 2.56 8.80
CA GLU A 44 -3.18 3.98 9.18
C GLU A 44 -1.91 4.60 8.66
N ASP A 45 -2.03 5.85 8.24
CA ASP A 45 -0.91 6.66 7.79
C ASP A 45 -0.95 8.01 8.50
N ALA A 46 0.16 8.36 9.14
CA ALA A 46 0.27 9.59 9.92
C ALA A 46 0.87 10.75 9.12
N LYS A 47 1.01 10.62 7.81
CA LYS A 47 1.60 11.66 6.97
C LYS A 47 0.67 12.84 6.81
N GLY A 48 1.15 14.02 7.18
CA GLY A 48 0.39 15.27 7.08
C GLY A 48 0.33 15.86 5.68
N MET A 49 1.10 15.36 4.73
CA MET A 49 1.15 15.88 3.36
C MET A 49 0.70 14.85 2.34
N HIS A 50 -0.19 15.28 1.44
CA HIS A 50 -0.69 14.44 0.35
C HIS A 50 0.05 14.78 -0.93
N THR A 51 1.14 14.04 -1.21
CA THR A 51 1.82 14.13 -2.49
C THR A 51 1.03 13.39 -3.57
N ARG A 52 1.33 13.66 -4.84
CA ARG A 52 0.70 12.93 -5.95
C ARG A 52 1.00 11.44 -5.87
N ASP A 53 2.23 11.08 -5.52
CA ASP A 53 2.64 9.68 -5.35
C ASP A 53 1.82 8.99 -4.26
N TYR A 54 1.62 9.64 -3.13
CA TYR A 54 0.79 9.12 -2.05
C TYR A 54 -0.66 8.91 -2.49
N ILE A 55 -1.24 9.89 -3.19
CA ILE A 55 -2.63 9.81 -3.66
C ILE A 55 -2.81 8.61 -4.60
N ILE A 56 -1.86 8.41 -5.51
CA ILE A 56 -1.89 7.26 -6.43
C ILE A 56 -1.79 5.95 -5.66
N LYS A 57 -0.86 5.86 -4.71
CA LYS A 57 -0.68 4.66 -3.88
C LYS A 57 -1.91 4.37 -3.02
N ARG A 58 -2.55 5.40 -2.47
CA ARG A 58 -3.79 5.25 -1.71
C ARG A 58 -4.91 4.65 -2.58
N LYS A 59 -5.06 5.14 -3.80
CA LYS A 59 -6.04 4.60 -4.75
C LYS A 59 -5.74 3.16 -5.12
N LEU A 60 -4.47 2.83 -5.34
CA LEU A 60 -4.04 1.48 -5.67
C LEU A 60 -4.24 0.52 -4.50
N MET A 61 -4.02 0.96 -3.27
CA MET A 61 -4.30 0.14 -2.09
C MET A 61 -5.75 -0.30 -2.05
N ARG A 62 -6.67 0.61 -2.36
CA ARG A 62 -8.09 0.29 -2.40
C ARG A 62 -8.45 -0.61 -3.57
N TYR A 63 -7.86 -0.36 -4.73
CA TYR A 63 -8.14 -1.13 -5.95
C TYR A 63 -7.56 -2.55 -5.89
N VAL A 64 -6.29 -2.68 -5.50
CA VAL A 64 -5.58 -3.96 -5.53
C VAL A 64 -5.89 -4.81 -4.32
N HIS A 65 -5.88 -4.21 -3.12
CA HIS A 65 -6.04 -4.93 -1.86
C HIS A 65 -7.40 -4.75 -1.22
N GLY A 66 -8.23 -3.85 -1.74
CA GLY A 66 -9.51 -3.54 -1.12
C GLY A 66 -9.38 -2.83 0.22
N ILE A 67 -8.24 -2.22 0.50
CA ILE A 67 -7.94 -1.57 1.77
C ILE A 67 -8.05 -0.06 1.62
N ARG A 68 -8.85 0.54 2.49
CA ARG A 68 -8.95 1.99 2.60
C ARG A 68 -7.97 2.48 3.67
N ILE A 69 -7.04 3.35 3.28
CA ILE A 69 -6.08 3.92 4.21
C ILE A 69 -6.79 4.96 5.10
N ARG A 70 -6.60 4.82 6.41
CA ARG A 70 -7.08 5.78 7.39
C ARG A 70 -5.97 6.80 7.66
N GLU A 71 -6.23 8.04 7.34
CA GLU A 71 -5.30 9.13 7.58
C GLU A 71 -5.54 9.71 8.97
N VAL A 72 -4.48 9.82 9.74
CA VAL A 72 -4.55 10.32 11.12
C VAL A 72 -3.57 11.47 11.35
#